data_3562f268e6a4cad3df0df4e3f00abddc
#
_entry.id   3562f268e6a4cad3df0df4e3f00abddc
#
_cell.length_a   1.000
_cell.length_b   1.000
_cell.length_c   1.000
_cell.angle_alpha   90.00
_cell.angle_beta   90.00
_cell.angle_gamma   90.00
#
_symmetry.space_group_name_H-M   'P 1'
#
loop_
_entity.id
_entity.type
_entity.pdbx_description
1 polymer ?
#
loop_
_entity_poly.entity_id
_entity_poly.type
_entity_poly.pdbx_seq_one_letter_code
_entity_poly.pdbx_strand_id
1 'polypeptide(L)'
;IQKLWNLNSQILEKKDTKPKDNDENLRKAVNKTVYNVTKNLDNFQYNVVIANIHEIYNLLCSHINNNGTSGKTLKEEWKKIIMLLTPITPHLAYECAEKIDNKFYWPKFNSEMLKEESCKIVVQVDGRKRGIVEMPINSKKEDVIKSSKEASNVSKYIENTTVIKNIYIKNKLVNFITKK
;
A
#
# COMPACT_ATOMS: atom_id res chain seq x y z
N ILE A 1 9.09 16.24 -10.79
CA ILE A 1 10.22 15.77 -11.61
C ILE A 1 11.47 15.65 -10.75
N GLN A 2 11.96 16.72 -10.14
CA GLN A 2 13.22 16.71 -9.36
C GLN A 2 13.28 15.62 -8.27
N LYS A 3 12.17 15.40 -7.54
CA LYS A 3 12.10 14.36 -6.51
C LYS A 3 12.29 12.95 -7.09
N LEU A 4 11.71 12.67 -8.26
CA LEU A 4 11.84 11.37 -8.94
C LEU A 4 13.27 11.15 -9.45
N TRP A 5 13.90 12.20 -9.99
CA TRP A 5 15.29 12.16 -10.40
C TRP A 5 16.23 11.84 -9.23
N ASN A 6 16.06 12.55 -8.11
CA ASN A 6 16.85 12.31 -6.91
C ASN A 6 16.65 10.89 -6.36
N LEU A 7 15.41 10.39 -6.39
CA LEU A 7 15.09 9.02 -5.98
C LEU A 7 15.79 8.00 -6.89
N ASN A 8 15.81 8.24 -8.21
CA ASN A 8 16.52 7.38 -9.15
C ASN A 8 18.00 7.27 -8.78
N SER A 9 18.67 8.40 -8.53
CA SER A 9 20.08 8.41 -8.13
C SER A 9 20.31 7.62 -6.84
N GLN A 10 19.48 7.83 -5.82
CA GLN A 10 19.58 7.11 -4.55
C GLN A 10 19.39 5.59 -4.71
N ILE A 11 18.49 5.16 -5.57
CA ILE A 11 18.26 3.73 -5.82
C ILE A 11 19.43 3.10 -6.57
N LEU A 12 19.99 3.81 -7.56
CA LEU A 12 21.14 3.32 -8.33
C LEU A 12 22.39 3.12 -7.45
N GLU A 13 22.57 3.97 -6.44
CA GLU A 13 23.69 3.86 -5.49
C GLU A 13 23.54 2.70 -4.50
N LYS A 14 22.35 2.11 -4.34
CA LYS A 14 22.15 0.98 -3.43
C LYS A 14 22.88 -0.27 -3.93
N LYS A 15 23.70 -0.84 -3.05
CA LYS A 15 24.41 -2.11 -3.34
C LYS A 15 23.43 -3.27 -3.41
N ASP A 16 23.67 -4.16 -4.34
CA ASP A 16 22.92 -5.40 -4.44
C ASP A 16 23.29 -6.29 -3.25
N THR A 17 22.29 -6.67 -2.48
CA THR A 17 22.41 -7.52 -1.29
C THR A 17 21.54 -8.76 -1.45
N LYS A 18 21.70 -9.73 -0.56
CA LYS A 18 20.78 -10.88 -0.48
C LYS A 18 19.34 -10.39 -0.26
N PRO A 19 18.33 -11.17 -0.70
CA PRO A 19 16.93 -10.86 -0.43
C PRO A 19 16.68 -10.55 1.05
N LYS A 20 15.78 -9.61 1.30
CA LYS A 20 15.41 -9.15 2.64
C LYS A 20 13.90 -9.31 2.85
N ASP A 21 13.47 -9.32 4.11
CA ASP A 21 12.08 -9.59 4.50
C ASP A 21 11.05 -8.62 3.85
N ASN A 22 11.46 -7.37 3.62
CA ASN A 22 10.58 -6.37 3.01
C ASN A 22 10.57 -6.38 1.47
N ASP A 23 11.37 -7.23 0.82
CA ASP A 23 11.42 -7.31 -0.65
C ASP A 23 10.05 -7.71 -1.22
N GLU A 24 9.39 -8.69 -0.60
CA GLU A 24 8.08 -9.15 -1.04
C GLU A 24 6.99 -8.09 -0.85
N ASN A 25 7.03 -7.37 0.27
CA ASN A 25 6.09 -6.27 0.54
C ASN A 25 6.20 -5.17 -0.51
N LEU A 26 7.43 -4.80 -0.90
CA LEU A 26 7.65 -3.84 -1.97
C LEU A 26 7.12 -4.36 -3.31
N ARG A 27 7.40 -5.62 -3.66
CA ARG A 27 6.91 -6.25 -4.90
C ARG A 27 5.38 -6.26 -4.96
N LYS A 28 4.69 -6.61 -3.88
CA LYS A 28 3.22 -6.57 -3.78
C LYS A 28 2.69 -5.15 -3.98
N ALA A 29 3.30 -4.15 -3.33
CA ALA A 29 2.90 -2.75 -3.45
C ALA A 29 3.10 -2.21 -4.88
N VAL A 30 4.25 -2.47 -5.50
CA VAL A 30 4.51 -2.07 -6.89
C VAL A 30 3.58 -2.78 -7.85
N ASN A 31 3.33 -4.07 -7.67
CA ASN A 31 2.38 -4.83 -8.48
C ASN A 31 0.96 -4.23 -8.44
N LYS A 32 0.51 -3.84 -7.25
CA LYS A 32 -0.78 -3.14 -7.06
C LYS A 32 -0.77 -1.76 -7.75
N THR A 33 0.34 -1.04 -7.68
CA THR A 33 0.49 0.26 -8.36
C THR A 33 0.44 0.08 -9.88
N VAL A 34 1.12 -0.92 -10.44
CA VAL A 34 1.06 -1.22 -11.88
C VAL A 34 -0.37 -1.47 -12.33
N TYR A 35 -1.11 -2.30 -11.60
CA TYR A 35 -2.53 -2.57 -11.90
C TYR A 35 -3.38 -1.29 -11.85
N ASN A 36 -3.28 -0.52 -10.76
CA ASN A 36 -4.08 0.68 -10.57
C ASN A 36 -3.78 1.74 -11.62
N VAL A 37 -2.50 2.01 -11.90
CA VAL A 37 -2.09 3.00 -12.90
C VAL A 37 -2.55 2.59 -14.30
N THR A 38 -2.35 1.32 -14.69
CA THR A 38 -2.82 0.83 -16.00
C THR A 38 -4.32 1.03 -16.15
N LYS A 39 -5.11 0.59 -15.15
CA LYS A 39 -6.57 0.75 -15.16
C LYS A 39 -7.02 2.20 -15.18
N ASN A 40 -6.35 3.08 -14.43
CA ASN A 40 -6.71 4.50 -14.35
C ASN A 40 -6.32 5.25 -15.63
N LEU A 41 -5.24 4.86 -16.32
CA LEU A 41 -4.90 5.40 -17.63
C LEU A 41 -5.94 5.01 -18.68
N ASP A 42 -6.39 3.74 -18.71
CA ASP A 42 -7.44 3.28 -19.61
C ASP A 42 -8.76 4.05 -19.42
N ASN A 43 -9.01 4.54 -18.20
CA ASN A 43 -10.18 5.35 -17.86
C ASN A 43 -9.92 6.86 -17.91
N PHE A 44 -8.76 7.33 -18.40
CA PHE A 44 -8.36 8.74 -18.47
C PHE A 44 -8.35 9.46 -17.11
N GLN A 45 -8.17 8.74 -16.01
CA GLN A 45 -8.14 9.28 -14.63
C GLN A 45 -6.72 9.71 -14.23
N TYR A 46 -6.13 10.65 -14.95
CA TYR A 46 -4.74 11.08 -14.75
C TYR A 46 -4.46 11.63 -13.35
N ASN A 47 -5.43 12.30 -12.73
CA ASN A 47 -5.30 12.78 -11.35
C ASN A 47 -5.10 11.62 -10.36
N VAL A 48 -5.79 10.49 -10.56
CA VAL A 48 -5.63 9.28 -9.74
C VAL A 48 -4.29 8.60 -10.02
N VAL A 49 -3.86 8.57 -11.28
CA VAL A 49 -2.52 8.07 -11.65
C VAL A 49 -1.44 8.84 -10.89
N ILE A 50 -1.50 10.17 -10.87
CA ILE A 50 -0.52 10.99 -10.14
C ILE A 50 -0.57 10.69 -8.64
N ALA A 51 -1.75 10.51 -8.04
CA ALA A 51 -1.88 10.13 -6.63
C ALA A 51 -1.21 8.76 -6.36
N ASN A 52 -1.45 7.75 -7.19
CA ASN A 52 -0.80 6.44 -7.06
C ASN A 52 0.73 6.54 -7.17
N ILE A 53 1.26 7.38 -8.07
CA ILE A 53 2.70 7.60 -8.19
C ILE A 53 3.25 8.29 -6.92
N HIS A 54 2.54 9.23 -6.32
CA HIS A 54 2.95 9.84 -5.06
C HIS A 54 2.97 8.84 -3.90
N GLU A 55 1.98 7.95 -3.82
CA GLU A 55 1.92 6.91 -2.79
C GLU A 55 3.11 5.96 -2.89
N ILE A 56 3.39 5.44 -4.09
CA ILE A 56 4.52 4.52 -4.29
C ILE A 56 5.88 5.22 -4.11
N TYR A 57 5.99 6.50 -4.49
CA TYR A 57 7.17 7.30 -4.24
C TYR A 57 7.49 7.36 -2.73
N ASN A 58 6.50 7.69 -1.89
CA ASN A 58 6.67 7.75 -0.43
C ASN A 58 7.06 6.40 0.15
N LEU A 59 6.47 5.32 -0.35
CA LEU A 59 6.80 3.97 0.08
C LEU A 59 8.25 3.62 -0.28
N LEU A 60 8.71 3.90 -1.49
CA LEU A 60 10.10 3.68 -1.93
C LEU A 60 11.09 4.48 -1.07
N CYS A 61 10.81 5.74 -0.78
CA CYS A 61 11.63 6.53 0.14
C CYS A 61 11.75 5.87 1.52
N SER A 62 10.65 5.34 2.05
CA SER A 62 10.64 4.60 3.32
C SER A 62 11.51 3.35 3.25
N HIS A 63 11.42 2.56 2.18
CA HIS A 63 12.24 1.34 1.99
C HIS A 63 13.74 1.65 1.86
N ILE A 64 14.09 2.78 1.22
CA ILE A 64 15.48 3.24 1.11
C ILE A 64 16.02 3.62 2.49
N ASN A 65 15.28 4.39 3.27
CA ASN A 65 15.70 4.90 4.57
C ASN A 65 15.85 3.78 5.61
N ASN A 66 14.94 2.81 5.60
CA ASN A 66 14.93 1.72 6.58
C ASN A 66 15.93 0.59 6.24
N ASN A 67 16.58 0.63 5.08
CA ASN A 67 17.48 -0.42 4.59
C ASN A 67 16.90 -1.85 4.68
N GLY A 68 15.58 -1.97 4.73
CA GLY A 68 14.86 -3.24 4.86
C GLY A 68 14.66 -4.00 3.54
N THR A 69 15.08 -3.42 2.42
CA THR A 69 14.93 -3.96 1.06
C THR A 69 16.28 -4.08 0.38
N SER A 70 16.47 -5.13 -0.42
CA SER A 70 17.70 -5.35 -1.18
C SER A 70 17.83 -4.32 -2.32
N GLY A 71 19.06 -3.89 -2.63
CA GLY A 71 19.31 -2.94 -3.72
C GLY A 71 18.84 -3.48 -5.06
N LYS A 72 18.99 -4.79 -5.28
CA LYS A 72 18.50 -5.47 -6.48
C LYS A 72 16.98 -5.32 -6.63
N THR A 73 16.21 -5.64 -5.59
CA THR A 73 14.74 -5.49 -5.61
C THR A 73 14.32 -4.04 -5.80
N LEU A 74 14.98 -3.09 -5.13
CA LEU A 74 14.71 -1.66 -5.33
C LEU A 74 14.86 -1.24 -6.79
N LYS A 75 15.93 -1.65 -7.48
CA LYS A 75 16.18 -1.32 -8.89
C LYS A 75 15.15 -1.98 -9.82
N GLU A 76 14.86 -3.27 -9.61
CA GLU A 76 13.86 -4.02 -10.39
C GLU A 76 12.46 -3.38 -10.29
N GLU A 77 12.03 -3.07 -9.06
CA GLU A 77 10.70 -2.51 -8.83
C GLU A 77 10.61 -1.04 -9.22
N TRP A 78 11.67 -0.26 -8.99
CA TRP A 78 11.74 1.12 -9.44
C TRP A 78 11.63 1.24 -10.96
N LYS A 79 12.27 0.34 -11.71
CA LYS A 79 12.15 0.33 -13.16
C LYS A 79 10.70 0.21 -13.61
N LYS A 80 9.89 -0.65 -12.99
CA LYS A 80 8.46 -0.77 -13.31
C LYS A 80 7.74 0.58 -13.11
N ILE A 81 8.03 1.28 -12.01
CA ILE A 81 7.43 2.60 -11.72
C ILE A 81 7.86 3.65 -12.74
N ILE A 82 9.14 3.67 -13.13
CA ILE A 82 9.62 4.57 -14.19
C ILE A 82 8.83 4.34 -15.49
N MET A 83 8.59 3.10 -15.86
CA MET A 83 7.84 2.78 -17.08
C MET A 83 6.39 3.28 -17.03
N LEU A 84 5.76 3.30 -15.85
CA LEU A 84 4.42 3.88 -15.67
C LEU A 84 4.41 5.40 -15.88
N LEU A 85 5.55 6.06 -15.79
CA LEU A 85 5.67 7.51 -15.98
C LEU A 85 5.79 7.91 -17.47
N THR A 86 6.01 6.97 -18.38
CA THR A 86 6.21 7.26 -19.80
C THR A 86 5.09 8.07 -20.45
N PRO A 87 3.80 7.87 -20.16
CA PRO A 87 2.72 8.69 -20.73
C PRO A 87 2.64 10.11 -20.17
N ILE A 88 3.30 10.39 -19.03
CA ILE A 88 3.17 11.66 -18.30
C ILE A 88 4.46 12.47 -18.40
N THR A 89 5.61 11.84 -18.18
CA THR A 89 6.94 12.46 -18.19
C THR A 89 7.93 11.60 -18.99
N PRO A 90 7.75 11.48 -20.33
CA PRO A 90 8.52 10.53 -21.14
C PRO A 90 10.02 10.76 -21.05
N HIS A 91 10.50 11.98 -21.16
CA HIS A 91 11.94 12.28 -21.11
C HIS A 91 12.59 11.83 -19.79
N LEU A 92 11.93 12.12 -18.66
CA LEU A 92 12.41 11.64 -17.35
C LEU A 92 12.42 10.12 -17.29
N ALA A 93 11.35 9.48 -17.76
CA ALA A 93 11.20 8.03 -17.72
C ALA A 93 12.30 7.33 -18.54
N TYR A 94 12.53 7.76 -19.75
CA TYR A 94 13.57 7.20 -20.61
C TYR A 94 14.98 7.39 -20.05
N GLU A 95 15.31 8.59 -19.62
CA GLU A 95 16.61 8.94 -19.02
C GLU A 95 16.91 8.10 -17.76
N CYS A 96 15.89 7.88 -16.90
CA CYS A 96 16.05 7.05 -15.72
C CYS A 96 16.16 5.55 -16.06
N ALA A 97 15.38 5.06 -17.02
CA ALA A 97 15.40 3.65 -17.40
C ALA A 97 16.69 3.24 -18.10
N GLU A 98 17.25 4.12 -18.93
CA GLU A 98 18.50 3.88 -19.63
C GLU A 98 19.66 3.61 -18.66
N LYS A 99 19.67 4.29 -17.50
CA LYS A 99 20.66 4.08 -16.45
C LYS A 99 20.52 2.75 -15.71
N ILE A 100 19.41 2.02 -15.90
CA ILE A 100 19.17 0.73 -15.25
C ILE A 100 19.56 -0.42 -16.20
N ASP A 101 18.91 -0.55 -17.36
CA ASP A 101 19.15 -1.67 -18.29
C ASP A 101 18.75 -1.39 -19.73
N ASN A 102 18.41 -0.16 -20.08
CA ASN A 102 18.02 0.28 -21.44
C ASN A 102 16.93 -0.57 -22.12
N LYS A 103 16.02 -1.18 -21.32
CA LYS A 103 14.88 -1.95 -21.85
C LYS A 103 13.58 -1.21 -21.55
N PHE A 104 12.78 -0.97 -22.59
CA PHE A 104 11.55 -0.20 -22.52
C PHE A 104 10.35 -1.12 -22.79
N TYR A 105 9.54 -1.39 -21.79
CA TYR A 105 8.29 -2.16 -21.90
C TYR A 105 7.31 -1.74 -20.82
N TRP A 106 6.03 -1.76 -21.16
CA TRP A 106 4.99 -1.55 -20.16
C TRP A 106 4.98 -2.70 -19.14
N PRO A 107 5.05 -2.41 -17.83
CA PRO A 107 5.13 -3.45 -16.82
C PRO A 107 3.82 -4.25 -16.76
N LYS A 108 3.95 -5.57 -16.60
CA LYS A 108 2.81 -6.46 -16.36
C LYS A 108 2.61 -6.65 -14.87
N PHE A 109 1.35 -6.77 -14.45
CA PHE A 109 1.01 -7.12 -13.08
C PHE A 109 0.64 -8.61 -12.96
N ASN A 110 0.87 -9.17 -11.77
CA ASN A 110 0.45 -10.51 -11.43
C ASN A 110 -0.87 -10.42 -10.63
N SER A 111 -1.95 -11.00 -11.16
CA SER A 111 -3.27 -10.98 -10.53
C SER A 111 -3.34 -11.74 -9.19
N GLU A 112 -2.49 -12.76 -9.01
CA GLU A 112 -2.43 -13.49 -7.74
C GLU A 112 -1.88 -12.63 -6.60
N MET A 113 -0.88 -11.78 -6.88
CA MET A 113 -0.32 -10.83 -5.92
C MET A 113 -1.27 -9.67 -5.59
N LEU A 114 -2.38 -9.51 -6.31
CA LEU A 114 -3.41 -8.52 -5.99
C LEU A 114 -4.41 -9.01 -4.95
N LYS A 115 -4.43 -10.31 -4.65
CA LYS A 115 -5.30 -10.84 -3.61
C LYS A 115 -4.83 -10.31 -2.26
N GLU A 116 -5.63 -9.44 -1.67
CA GLU A 116 -5.38 -8.96 -0.30
C GLU A 116 -5.63 -10.11 0.67
N GLU A 117 -4.68 -10.39 1.53
CA GLU A 117 -4.80 -11.42 2.57
C GLU A 117 -5.43 -10.84 3.85
N SER A 118 -5.28 -9.53 4.06
CA SER A 118 -5.84 -8.81 5.21
C SER A 118 -6.64 -7.58 4.78
N CYS A 119 -7.54 -7.13 5.63
CA CYS A 119 -8.31 -5.91 5.46
C CYS A 119 -8.27 -5.06 6.73
N LYS A 120 -8.30 -3.74 6.56
CA LYS A 120 -8.39 -2.77 7.65
C LYS A 120 -9.85 -2.51 7.97
N ILE A 121 -10.29 -2.97 9.16
CA ILE A 121 -11.64 -2.79 9.66
C ILE A 121 -11.66 -1.57 10.56
N VAL A 122 -12.50 -0.60 10.23
CA VAL A 122 -12.71 0.58 11.07
C VAL A 122 -13.57 0.21 12.27
N VAL A 123 -13.10 0.53 13.47
CA VAL A 123 -13.86 0.31 14.71
C VAL A 123 -14.44 1.63 15.18
N GLN A 124 -15.75 1.63 15.37
CA GLN A 124 -16.53 2.76 15.90
C GLN A 124 -17.18 2.41 17.23
N VAL A 125 -17.37 3.43 18.06
CA VAL A 125 -18.20 3.39 19.27
C VAL A 125 -19.18 4.56 19.16
N ASP A 126 -20.48 4.25 19.17
CA ASP A 126 -21.56 5.21 18.98
C ASP A 126 -21.40 6.10 17.72
N GLY A 127 -21.01 5.45 16.59
CA GLY A 127 -20.79 6.11 15.30
C GLY A 127 -19.48 6.90 15.16
N ARG A 128 -18.68 7.04 16.23
CA ARG A 128 -17.40 7.74 16.18
C ARG A 128 -16.24 6.76 16.00
N LYS A 129 -15.37 7.01 15.03
CA LYS A 129 -14.15 6.21 14.81
C LYS A 129 -13.26 6.26 16.05
N ARG A 130 -12.90 5.07 16.59
CA ARG A 130 -12.05 4.92 17.78
C ARG A 130 -10.77 4.12 17.48
N GLY A 131 -10.80 3.29 16.43
CA GLY A 131 -9.63 2.50 16.07
C GLY A 131 -9.72 1.91 14.66
N ILE A 132 -8.67 1.19 14.29
CA ILE A 132 -8.60 0.35 13.09
C ILE A 132 -7.97 -0.96 13.54
N VAL A 133 -8.56 -2.07 13.11
CA VAL A 133 -8.02 -3.41 13.36
C VAL A 133 -7.73 -4.06 12.00
N GLU A 134 -6.56 -4.63 11.85
CA GLU A 134 -6.20 -5.40 10.65
C GLU A 134 -6.51 -6.88 10.89
N MET A 135 -7.30 -7.46 10.00
CA MET A 135 -7.78 -8.83 10.10
C MET A 135 -7.70 -9.52 8.74
N PRO A 136 -7.50 -10.85 8.68
CA PRO A 136 -7.61 -11.61 7.44
C PRO A 136 -8.97 -11.36 6.76
N ILE A 137 -8.95 -11.28 5.43
CA ILE A 137 -10.18 -11.10 4.64
C ILE A 137 -11.13 -12.29 4.91
N ASN A 138 -12.40 -11.99 5.06
CA ASN A 138 -13.45 -12.95 5.39
C ASN A 138 -13.33 -13.60 6.78
N SER A 139 -12.62 -12.98 7.72
CA SER A 139 -12.64 -13.40 9.13
C SER A 139 -14.06 -13.53 9.68
N LYS A 140 -14.27 -14.48 10.56
CA LYS A 140 -15.57 -14.66 11.22
C LYS A 140 -15.96 -13.43 12.01
N LYS A 141 -17.25 -13.10 12.02
CA LYS A 141 -17.79 -11.93 12.73
C LYS A 141 -17.38 -11.90 14.20
N GLU A 142 -17.36 -13.06 14.84
CA GLU A 142 -17.04 -13.22 16.26
C GLU A 142 -15.58 -12.84 16.55
N ASP A 143 -14.64 -13.31 15.71
CA ASP A 143 -13.21 -13.03 15.84
C ASP A 143 -12.93 -11.53 15.62
N VAL A 144 -13.61 -10.92 14.63
CA VAL A 144 -13.48 -9.49 14.36
C VAL A 144 -14.00 -8.65 15.52
N ILE A 145 -15.14 -9.02 16.12
CA ILE A 145 -15.71 -8.32 17.26
C ILE A 145 -14.78 -8.46 18.46
N LYS A 146 -14.24 -9.65 18.71
CA LYS A 146 -13.31 -9.92 19.82
C LYS A 146 -12.05 -9.05 19.69
N SER A 147 -11.34 -9.14 18.55
CA SER A 147 -10.13 -8.33 18.30
C SER A 147 -10.41 -6.83 18.35
N SER A 148 -11.60 -6.40 17.89
CA SER A 148 -12.00 -4.99 17.94
C SER A 148 -12.23 -4.48 19.35
N LYS A 149 -12.72 -5.31 20.28
CA LYS A 149 -12.88 -4.96 21.70
C LYS A 149 -11.54 -4.88 22.44
N GLU A 150 -10.63 -5.79 22.10
CA GLU A 150 -9.30 -5.90 22.73
C GLU A 150 -8.35 -4.78 22.26
N ALA A 151 -8.66 -4.08 21.17
CA ALA A 151 -7.85 -2.98 20.69
C ALA A 151 -7.76 -1.86 21.75
N SER A 152 -6.55 -1.54 22.20
CA SER A 152 -6.27 -0.62 23.32
C SER A 152 -6.93 0.76 23.21
N ASN A 153 -7.15 1.23 21.98
CA ASN A 153 -7.82 2.51 21.73
C ASN A 153 -9.35 2.41 21.79
N VAL A 154 -9.91 1.21 21.77
CA VAL A 154 -11.35 0.95 21.77
C VAL A 154 -11.82 0.51 23.17
N SER A 155 -11.03 -0.32 23.86
CA SER A 155 -11.33 -0.85 25.19
C SER A 155 -11.70 0.27 26.18
N LYS A 156 -10.96 1.37 26.18
CA LYS A 156 -11.20 2.56 27.02
C LYS A 156 -12.62 3.14 26.92
N TYR A 157 -13.29 2.94 25.79
CA TYR A 157 -14.65 3.45 25.55
C TYR A 157 -15.74 2.43 25.86
N ILE A 158 -15.36 1.16 26.00
CA ILE A 158 -16.30 0.05 26.21
C ILE A 158 -16.26 -0.46 27.66
N GLU A 159 -15.11 -0.35 28.36
CA GLU A 159 -14.90 -0.88 29.72
C GLU A 159 -15.91 -0.38 30.76
N ASN A 160 -16.36 0.88 30.64
CA ASN A 160 -17.31 1.51 31.59
C ASN A 160 -18.74 1.62 31.04
N THR A 161 -19.06 0.90 29.97
CA THR A 161 -20.37 0.98 29.28
C THR A 161 -20.89 -0.40 28.92
N THR A 162 -22.23 -0.54 28.87
CA THR A 162 -22.84 -1.78 28.41
C THR A 162 -23.06 -1.75 26.90
N VAL A 163 -22.43 -2.65 26.15
CA VAL A 163 -22.65 -2.80 24.70
C VAL A 163 -24.02 -3.42 24.45
N ILE A 164 -24.93 -2.67 23.84
CA ILE A 164 -26.30 -3.12 23.53
C ILE A 164 -26.34 -3.86 22.19
N LYS A 165 -25.62 -3.35 21.20
CA LYS A 165 -25.67 -3.87 19.82
C LYS A 165 -24.34 -3.70 19.11
N ASN A 166 -23.99 -4.73 18.30
CA ASN A 166 -22.83 -4.70 17.41
C ASN A 166 -23.32 -4.67 15.96
N ILE A 167 -22.96 -3.61 15.23
CA ILE A 167 -23.21 -3.52 13.79
C ILE A 167 -21.91 -3.92 13.10
N TYR A 168 -21.94 -4.96 12.28
CA TYR A 168 -20.78 -5.46 11.54
C TYR A 168 -21.05 -5.38 10.04
N ILE A 169 -20.16 -4.70 9.33
CA ILE A 169 -20.12 -4.69 7.87
C ILE A 169 -18.84 -5.44 7.46
N LYS A 170 -19.02 -6.55 6.76
CA LYS A 170 -17.94 -7.48 6.39
C LYS A 170 -16.76 -6.75 5.74
N ASN A 171 -15.55 -7.00 6.24
CA ASN A 171 -14.28 -6.44 5.79
C ASN A 171 -14.18 -4.90 5.81
N LYS A 172 -15.10 -4.19 6.46
CA LYS A 172 -15.15 -2.72 6.45
C LYS A 172 -15.23 -2.07 7.81
N LEU A 173 -16.22 -2.46 8.62
CA LEU A 173 -16.58 -1.69 9.80
C LEU A 173 -17.18 -2.57 10.90
N VAL A 174 -16.82 -2.25 12.15
CA VAL A 174 -17.54 -2.67 13.36
C VAL A 174 -17.95 -1.41 14.12
N ASN A 175 -19.24 -1.31 14.49
CA ASN A 175 -19.73 -0.25 15.35
C ASN A 175 -20.40 -0.83 16.60
N PHE A 176 -19.87 -0.46 17.76
CA PHE A 176 -20.43 -0.79 19.08
C PHE A 176 -21.40 0.30 19.50
N ILE A 177 -22.65 -0.06 19.74
CA ILE A 177 -23.64 0.85 20.31
C ILE A 177 -23.69 0.58 21.82
N THR A 178 -23.42 1.62 22.61
CA THR A 178 -23.35 1.52 24.06
C THR A 178 -24.50 2.22 24.75
N LYS A 179 -24.82 1.78 25.96
CA LYS A 179 -25.71 2.49 26.90
C LYS A 179 -24.85 2.96 28.07
N LYS A 180 -24.90 4.24 28.32
CA LYS A 180 -24.35 4.82 29.53
C LYS A 180 -25.19 4.43 30.72
#